data_aa7d782e262ea725bee4041a3cb9f4f6
#
_entry.id   aa7d782e262ea725bee4041a3cb9f4f6
#
_cell.length_a   1.000
_cell.length_b   1.000
_cell.length_c   1.000
_cell.angle_alpha   90.00
_cell.angle_beta   90.00
_cell.angle_gamma   90.00
#
_symmetry.space_group_name_H-M   'P 1'
#
loop_
_entity.id
_entity.type
_entity.pdbx_description
1 polymer ?
#
loop_
_entity_poly.entity_id
_entity_poly.type
_entity_poly.pdbx_seq_one_letter_code
_entity_poly.pdbx_strand_id
1 'polypeptide(L)'
;AGIDIATKTGTPIAAPADGVVSFSGRKGSFGKVLVIDHGYGYSTFYGHCSSLKKKVGDRVKRGDVIAYVGNTGRSTGPHLHYEVRVNGVPTNPMKYILDF
;
A
#
# COMPACT_ATOMS: atom_id res chain seq x y z
N ALA A 1 2.81 5.23 12.23
CA ALA A 1 2.73 3.80 12.50
C ALA A 1 2.98 2.91 11.28
N GLY A 2 3.50 3.43 10.22
CA GLY A 2 3.91 2.66 9.05
C GLY A 2 5.41 2.47 9.00
N ILE A 3 5.89 1.84 7.93
CA ILE A 3 7.31 1.79 7.61
C ILE A 3 7.53 2.44 6.24
N ASP A 4 8.70 3.05 6.07
CA ASP A 4 9.11 3.64 4.80
C ASP A 4 10.20 2.75 4.20
N ILE A 5 9.95 2.31 2.98
CA ILE A 5 10.86 1.41 2.26
C ILE A 5 11.48 2.19 1.11
N ALA A 6 12.76 2.55 1.26
CA ALA A 6 13.50 3.27 0.22
C ALA A 6 13.75 2.34 -0.96
N THR A 7 13.29 2.75 -2.13
CA THR A 7 13.49 1.98 -3.36
C THR A 7 13.24 2.89 -4.56
N LYS A 8 13.61 2.43 -5.75
CA LYS A 8 13.52 3.24 -6.97
C LYS A 8 12.08 3.50 -7.39
N THR A 9 11.84 4.70 -7.93
CA THR A 9 10.59 5.02 -8.61
C THR A 9 10.33 4.01 -9.72
N GLY A 10 9.09 3.52 -9.79
CA GLY A 10 8.69 2.54 -10.78
C GLY A 10 8.82 1.09 -10.32
N THR A 11 9.39 0.83 -9.14
CA THR A 11 9.46 -0.52 -8.59
C THR A 11 8.04 -1.05 -8.38
N PRO A 12 7.71 -2.25 -8.91
CA PRO A 12 6.37 -2.82 -8.72
C PRO A 12 6.10 -3.14 -7.27
N ILE A 13 4.86 -2.89 -6.85
CA ILE A 13 4.37 -3.26 -5.53
C ILE A 13 3.39 -4.42 -5.72
N ALA A 14 3.65 -5.54 -5.09
CA ALA A 14 2.81 -6.72 -5.18
C ALA A 14 1.91 -6.84 -3.95
N ALA A 15 0.69 -7.33 -4.17
CA ALA A 15 -0.23 -7.59 -3.07
C ALA A 15 0.32 -8.68 -2.16
N PRO A 16 0.39 -8.47 -0.84
CA PRO A 16 0.92 -9.46 0.09
C PRO A 16 -0.04 -10.62 0.38
N ALA A 17 -1.31 -10.42 0.07
CA ALA A 17 -2.38 -11.39 0.28
C ALA A 17 -3.56 -11.02 -0.61
N ASP A 18 -4.49 -11.97 -0.77
CA ASP A 18 -5.74 -11.72 -1.49
C ASP A 18 -6.55 -10.62 -0.81
N GLY A 19 -7.35 -9.91 -1.58
CA GLY A 19 -8.23 -8.88 -1.05
C GLY A 19 -8.99 -8.14 -2.12
N VAL A 20 -9.59 -7.02 -1.72
CA VAL A 20 -10.34 -6.12 -2.59
C VAL A 20 -9.83 -4.71 -2.36
N VAL A 21 -9.59 -3.98 -3.45
CA VAL A 21 -9.14 -2.58 -3.36
C VAL A 21 -10.29 -1.74 -2.79
N SER A 22 -10.04 -1.10 -1.65
CA SER A 22 -11.01 -0.24 -0.96
C SER A 22 -10.80 1.24 -1.23
N PHE A 23 -9.58 1.63 -1.65
CA PHE A 23 -9.27 3.00 -2.04
C PHE A 23 -8.17 3.01 -3.10
N SER A 24 -8.30 3.89 -4.08
CA SER A 24 -7.29 4.07 -5.13
C SER A 24 -7.40 5.51 -5.64
N GLY A 25 -6.43 6.36 -5.32
CA GLY A 25 -6.46 7.76 -5.70
C GLY A 25 -5.52 8.62 -4.87
N ARG A 26 -5.70 9.94 -4.93
CA ARG A 26 -4.90 10.86 -4.13
C ARG A 26 -5.51 11.03 -2.74
N LYS A 27 -4.64 11.09 -1.72
CA LYS A 27 -5.03 11.23 -0.32
C LYS A 27 -4.03 12.13 0.42
N GLY A 28 -4.31 13.42 0.44
CA GLY A 28 -3.53 14.39 1.19
C GLY A 28 -2.03 14.34 0.93
N SER A 29 -1.26 14.42 1.98
CA SER A 29 0.21 14.41 1.91
C SER A 29 0.80 13.07 1.49
N PHE A 30 0.00 12.00 1.50
CA PHE A 30 0.45 10.68 1.03
C PHE A 30 0.51 10.57 -0.50
N GLY A 31 -0.01 11.56 -1.23
CA GLY A 31 0.00 11.54 -2.69
C GLY A 31 -0.92 10.45 -3.24
N LYS A 32 -0.42 9.67 -4.19
CA LYS A 32 -1.19 8.55 -4.76
C LYS A 32 -1.14 7.36 -3.81
N VAL A 33 -2.33 6.90 -3.42
CA VAL A 33 -2.55 5.89 -2.39
C VAL A 33 -3.42 4.76 -2.92
N LEU A 34 -3.07 3.54 -2.56
CA LEU A 34 -3.91 2.37 -2.76
C LEU A 34 -4.08 1.67 -1.42
N VAL A 35 -5.30 1.21 -1.14
CA VAL A 35 -5.61 0.44 0.08
C VAL A 35 -6.29 -0.85 -0.33
N ILE A 36 -5.85 -1.96 0.25
CA ILE A 36 -6.46 -3.28 0.06
C ILE A 36 -7.12 -3.71 1.36
N ASP A 37 -8.38 -4.11 1.28
CA ASP A 37 -9.10 -4.77 2.35
C ASP A 37 -8.91 -6.28 2.19
N HIS A 38 -8.21 -6.90 3.14
CA HIS A 38 -7.93 -8.34 3.12
C HIS A 38 -8.99 -9.16 3.89
N GLY A 39 -9.99 -8.49 4.44
CA GLY A 39 -11.00 -9.15 5.28
C GLY A 39 -10.57 -9.25 6.74
N TYR A 40 -11.51 -9.68 7.58
CA TYR A 40 -11.27 -9.89 9.03
C TYR A 40 -10.70 -8.66 9.75
N GLY A 41 -11.00 -7.45 9.26
CA GLY A 41 -10.50 -6.21 9.83
C GLY A 41 -9.10 -5.81 9.40
N TYR A 42 -8.43 -6.58 8.54
CA TYR A 42 -7.08 -6.27 8.07
C TYR A 42 -7.11 -5.51 6.76
N SER A 43 -6.30 -4.45 6.67
CA SER A 43 -6.05 -3.75 5.42
C SER A 43 -4.59 -3.35 5.32
N THR A 44 -4.13 -3.14 4.08
CA THR A 44 -2.78 -2.66 3.80
C THR A 44 -2.86 -1.37 3.00
N PHE A 45 -1.97 -0.44 3.33
CA PHE A 45 -1.95 0.93 2.81
C PHE A 45 -0.61 1.18 2.12
N TYR A 46 -0.67 1.74 0.93
CA TYR A 46 0.50 2.03 0.08
C TYR A 46 0.47 3.49 -0.31
N GLY A 47 1.41 4.29 0.21
CA GLY A 47 1.48 5.73 -0.06
C GLY A 47 2.65 6.14 -0.94
N HIS A 48 2.58 7.35 -1.45
CA HIS A 48 3.58 8.00 -2.31
C HIS A 48 3.83 7.27 -3.63
N CYS A 49 2.83 6.52 -4.13
CA CYS A 49 2.97 5.77 -5.38
C CYS A 49 3.11 6.71 -6.58
N SER A 50 3.83 6.25 -7.62
CA SER A 50 3.92 6.97 -8.90
C SER A 50 2.70 6.72 -9.77
N SER A 51 2.20 5.48 -9.75
CA SER A 51 0.98 5.12 -10.46
C SER A 51 0.27 3.98 -9.74
N LEU A 52 -1.06 3.93 -9.94
CA LEU A 52 -1.92 2.93 -9.34
C LEU A 52 -2.49 2.06 -10.45
N LYS A 53 -2.24 0.76 -10.39
CA LYS A 53 -2.67 -0.18 -11.43
C LYS A 53 -4.09 -0.67 -11.22
N LYS A 54 -4.56 -0.68 -9.97
CA LYS A 54 -5.88 -1.19 -9.60
C LYS A 54 -6.77 -0.05 -9.15
N LYS A 55 -8.09 -0.26 -9.21
CA LYS A 55 -9.09 0.71 -8.81
C LYS A 55 -10.04 0.09 -7.77
N VAL A 56 -10.78 0.96 -7.10
CA VAL A 56 -11.76 0.53 -6.07
C VAL A 56 -12.68 -0.55 -6.63
N GLY A 57 -12.83 -1.62 -5.86
CA GLY A 57 -13.65 -2.77 -6.23
C GLY A 57 -12.90 -3.89 -6.91
N ASP A 58 -11.68 -3.64 -7.40
CA ASP A 58 -10.88 -4.69 -8.04
C ASP A 58 -10.49 -5.75 -7.01
N ARG A 59 -10.65 -7.01 -7.40
CA ARG A 59 -10.14 -8.13 -6.63
C ARG A 59 -8.68 -8.34 -6.98
N VAL A 60 -7.86 -8.57 -5.96
CA VAL A 60 -6.43 -8.85 -6.15
C VAL A 60 -6.09 -10.16 -5.48
N LYS A 61 -5.12 -10.85 -6.05
CA LYS A 61 -4.55 -12.07 -5.48
C LYS A 61 -3.14 -11.79 -5.00
N ARG A 62 -2.68 -12.53 -4.02
CA ARG A 62 -1.30 -12.49 -3.56
C ARG A 62 -0.36 -12.52 -4.75
N GLY A 63 0.58 -11.58 -4.81
CA GLY A 63 1.55 -11.48 -5.89
C GLY A 63 1.14 -10.59 -7.06
N ASP A 64 -0.13 -10.20 -7.16
CA ASP A 64 -0.57 -9.27 -8.22
C ASP A 64 0.12 -7.92 -8.04
N VAL A 65 0.60 -7.34 -9.14
CA VAL A 65 1.12 -5.96 -9.13
C VAL A 65 -0.07 -5.01 -8.99
N ILE A 66 -0.04 -4.16 -7.98
CA ILE A 66 -1.15 -3.26 -7.64
C ILE A 66 -0.84 -1.79 -7.89
N ALA A 67 0.44 -1.42 -7.79
CA ALA A 67 0.90 -0.04 -7.93
C ALA A 67 2.41 -0.03 -8.16
N TYR A 68 2.96 1.17 -8.32
CA TYR A 68 4.40 1.36 -8.52
C TYR A 68 4.92 2.42 -7.56
N VAL A 69 6.10 2.17 -6.99
CA VAL A 69 6.76 3.10 -6.07
C VAL A 69 7.01 4.44 -6.73
N GLY A 70 6.86 5.51 -5.98
CA GLY A 70 7.09 6.85 -6.47
C GLY A 70 7.57 7.80 -5.40
N ASN A 71 7.27 9.08 -5.62
CA ASN A 71 7.66 10.17 -4.75
C ASN A 71 6.56 11.24 -4.72
N THR A 72 5.30 10.81 -4.91
CA THR A 72 4.14 11.72 -4.94
C THR A 72 3.74 12.14 -3.53
N GLY A 73 3.04 13.27 -3.44
CA GLY A 73 2.67 13.85 -2.16
C GLY A 73 3.86 14.49 -1.46
N ARG A 74 3.81 14.57 -0.14
CA ARG A 74 4.89 15.16 0.66
C ARG A 74 5.94 14.09 0.93
N SER A 75 6.96 14.07 0.08
CA SER A 75 8.02 13.07 0.15
C SER A 75 9.34 13.70 -0.28
N THR A 76 10.44 13.34 0.39
CA THR A 76 11.78 13.86 0.12
C THR A 76 12.63 12.97 -0.76
N GLY A 77 12.11 11.83 -1.17
CA GLY A 77 12.80 10.90 -2.06
C GLY A 77 11.95 9.68 -2.33
N PRO A 78 12.27 8.91 -3.39
CA PRO A 78 11.49 7.74 -3.76
C PRO A 78 11.45 6.72 -2.62
N HIS A 79 10.24 6.38 -2.18
CA HIS A 79 10.02 5.36 -1.16
C HIS A 79 8.58 4.92 -1.17
N LEU A 80 8.33 3.73 -0.62
CA LEU A 80 6.98 3.25 -0.33
C LEU A 80 6.68 3.50 1.14
N HIS A 81 5.58 4.18 1.42
CA HIS A 81 5.02 4.23 2.77
C HIS A 81 4.02 3.08 2.90
N TYR A 82 4.31 2.12 3.75
CA TYR A 82 3.53 0.91 3.92
C TYR A 82 2.97 0.84 5.33
N GLU A 83 1.65 0.59 5.42
CA GLU A 83 0.98 0.39 6.71
C GLU A 83 0.17 -0.89 6.67
N VAL A 84 0.10 -1.57 7.80
CA VAL A 84 -0.91 -2.57 8.08
C VAL A 84 -1.87 -1.97 9.10
N ARG A 85 -3.16 -2.04 8.80
CA ARG A 85 -4.20 -1.52 9.68
C ARG A 85 -5.09 -2.67 10.15
N VAL A 86 -5.37 -2.67 11.44
CA VAL A 86 -6.29 -3.63 12.06
C VAL A 86 -7.49 -2.83 12.56
N ASN A 87 -8.67 -3.10 12.00
CA ASN A 87 -9.90 -2.36 12.30
C ASN A 87 -9.72 -0.84 12.12
N GLY A 88 -9.01 -0.45 11.04
CA GLY A 88 -8.74 0.95 10.71
C GLY A 88 -7.61 1.60 11.49
N VAL A 89 -7.01 0.90 12.46
CA VAL A 89 -5.92 1.44 13.28
C VAL A 89 -4.58 0.96 12.75
N PRO A 90 -3.68 1.89 12.37
CA PRO A 90 -2.33 1.51 11.93
C PRO A 90 -1.60 0.72 13.03
N THR A 91 -0.95 -0.35 12.64
CA THR A 91 -0.18 -1.20 13.54
C THR A 91 1.20 -1.44 12.95
N ASN A 92 2.10 -2.04 13.73
CA ASN A 92 3.46 -2.28 13.28
C ASN A 92 3.47 -3.36 12.18
N PRO A 93 3.82 -3.02 10.93
CA PRO A 93 3.80 -3.98 9.82
C PRO A 93 4.76 -5.16 10.03
N MET A 94 5.82 -4.97 10.80
CA MET A 94 6.81 -6.01 11.06
C MET A 94 6.23 -7.22 11.75
N LYS A 95 5.15 -7.06 12.52
CA LYS A 95 4.45 -8.18 13.17
C LYS A 95 3.88 -9.17 12.15
N TYR A 96 3.60 -8.70 10.93
CA TYR A 96 2.95 -9.48 9.90
C TYR A 96 3.91 -9.95 8.82
N ILE A 97 4.97 -9.16 8.57
CA ILE A 97 6.00 -9.52 7.59
C ILE A 97 6.78 -10.76 8.01
N LEU A 98 7.00 -10.92 9.31
CA LEU A 98 7.80 -12.02 9.84
C LEU A 98 7.04 -13.33 10.00
N ASP A 99 5.74 -13.33 9.70
CA ASP A 99 4.88 -14.51 9.80
C ASP A 99 4.82 -15.36 8.52
N PHE A 100 5.69 -15.07 7.59
CA PHE A 100 5.75 -15.82 6.33
C PHE A 100 6.56 -17.10 6.44
#